data_23fc824b3f9c3a070ec19ed065af8bfe
#
_entry.id   23fc824b3f9c3a070ec19ed065af8bfe
#
_cell.length_a   1.000
_cell.length_b   1.000
_cell.length_c   1.000
_cell.angle_alpha   90.00
_cell.angle_beta   90.00
_cell.angle_gamma   90.00
#
_symmetry.space_group_name_H-M   'P 1'
#
loop_
_entity.id
_entity.type
_entity.pdbx_description
1 polymer ?
#
loop_
_entity_poly.entity_id
_entity_poly.type
_entity_poly.pdbx_seq_one_letter_code
_entity_poly.pdbx_strand_id
1 'polypeptide(L)'
;MNNITGHTGLTALLGSPVAHSISPLMHNESFRLLGLDYVYLCFDVNEETLPAAVAGLKTCGIRGFNLTMPNKNKIVELLDELSPEAQLIGAVNTVPVSYTHLRAH
;
A
#
# COMPACT_ATOMS: atom_id res chain seq x y z
N MET A 1 -3.02 2.73 23.02
CA MET A 1 -3.50 2.42 21.66
C MET A 1 -4.39 3.54 21.16
N ASN A 2 -4.16 4.00 19.95
CA ASN A 2 -4.98 5.04 19.37
C ASN A 2 -6.32 4.47 18.90
N ASN A 3 -7.39 5.23 19.10
CA ASN A 3 -8.69 4.84 18.59
C ASN A 3 -8.73 5.10 17.06
N ILE A 4 -9.36 4.19 16.35
CA ILE A 4 -9.65 4.38 14.94
C ILE A 4 -10.91 5.22 14.80
N THR A 5 -10.84 6.28 14.02
CA THR A 5 -11.95 7.22 13.81
C THR A 5 -12.12 7.48 12.31
N GLY A 6 -13.03 8.36 11.95
CA GLY A 6 -13.20 8.78 10.57
C GLY A 6 -12.01 9.54 9.99
N HIS A 7 -11.09 10.00 10.83
CA HIS A 7 -9.88 10.71 10.40
C HIS A 7 -8.67 9.80 10.22
N THR A 8 -8.74 8.54 10.67
CA THR A 8 -7.60 7.63 10.62
C THR A 8 -7.21 7.33 9.17
N GLY A 9 -5.93 7.51 8.86
CA GLY A 9 -5.40 7.22 7.52
C GLY A 9 -5.17 5.72 7.33
N LEU A 10 -5.48 5.21 6.15
CA LEU A 10 -5.26 3.82 5.79
C LEU A 10 -3.94 3.65 5.06
N THR A 11 -3.18 2.64 5.47
CA THR A 11 -2.04 2.10 4.74
C THR A 11 -2.20 0.59 4.62
N ALA A 12 -1.56 -0.03 3.66
CA ALA A 12 -1.85 -1.43 3.35
C ALA A 12 -0.68 -2.20 2.75
N LEU A 13 -0.77 -3.52 2.86
CA LEU A 13 0.04 -4.46 2.10
C LEU A 13 -0.86 -5.19 1.12
N LEU A 14 -0.50 -5.18 -0.16
CA LEU A 14 -1.23 -5.88 -1.21
C LEU A 14 -0.41 -7.07 -1.71
N GLY A 15 -0.94 -8.25 -1.57
CA GLY A 15 -0.26 -9.46 -2.01
C GLY A 15 -1.12 -10.70 -1.79
N SER A 16 -0.64 -11.83 -2.24
CA SER A 16 -1.35 -13.09 -2.08
C SER A 16 -0.36 -14.24 -2.05
N PRO A 17 -0.29 -15.00 -0.93
CA PRO A 17 -1.08 -14.83 0.31
C PRO A 17 -0.49 -13.74 1.22
N VAL A 18 -1.29 -13.17 2.10
CA VAL A 18 -0.86 -12.14 3.06
C VAL A 18 -1.25 -12.44 4.51
N ALA A 19 -2.03 -13.50 4.74
CA ALA A 19 -2.60 -13.77 6.06
C ALA A 19 -1.55 -13.94 7.17
N HIS A 20 -0.35 -14.37 6.82
CA HIS A 20 0.72 -14.63 7.80
C HIS A 20 1.76 -13.50 7.85
N SER A 21 1.52 -12.38 7.18
CA SER A 21 2.44 -11.25 7.20
C SER A 21 2.53 -10.65 8.61
N ILE A 22 3.75 -10.30 9.03
CA ILE A 22 3.97 -9.57 10.29
C ILE A 22 3.96 -8.06 10.07
N SER A 23 3.83 -7.59 8.84
CA SER A 23 3.85 -6.16 8.52
C SER A 23 2.81 -5.35 9.29
N PRO A 24 1.54 -5.80 9.43
CA PRO A 24 0.58 -5.06 10.23
C PRO A 24 1.02 -4.86 11.68
N LEU A 25 1.60 -5.90 12.30
CA LEU A 25 2.07 -5.80 13.68
C LEU A 25 3.17 -4.74 13.80
N MET A 26 4.14 -4.77 12.88
CA MET A 26 5.28 -3.85 12.90
C MET A 26 4.87 -2.41 12.62
N HIS A 27 4.09 -2.18 11.58
CA HIS A 27 3.69 -0.84 11.19
C HIS A 27 2.74 -0.20 12.19
N ASN A 28 1.76 -0.95 12.69
CA ASN A 28 0.81 -0.43 13.66
C ASN A 28 1.50 -0.08 14.98
N GLU A 29 2.48 -0.88 15.41
CA GLU A 29 3.28 -0.56 16.60
C GLU A 29 4.08 0.73 16.39
N SER A 30 4.67 0.90 15.22
CA SER A 30 5.40 2.13 14.89
C SER A 30 4.47 3.35 14.89
N PHE A 31 3.29 3.23 14.33
CA PHE A 31 2.31 4.32 14.34
C PHE A 31 1.92 4.70 15.77
N ARG A 32 1.70 3.68 16.62
CA ARG A 32 1.38 3.90 18.03
C ARG A 32 2.49 4.66 18.75
N LEU A 33 3.74 4.23 18.56
CA LEU A 33 4.91 4.84 19.22
C LEU A 33 5.15 6.26 18.76
N LEU A 34 4.87 6.56 17.48
CA LEU A 34 5.08 7.89 16.90
C LEU A 34 3.87 8.81 17.06
N GLY A 35 2.77 8.30 17.60
CA GLY A 35 1.55 9.09 17.75
C GLY A 35 0.86 9.43 16.43
N LEU A 36 1.02 8.57 15.42
CA LEU A 36 0.42 8.80 14.11
C LEU A 36 -0.97 8.16 14.04
N ASP A 37 -1.91 8.87 13.45
CA ASP A 37 -3.29 8.40 13.29
C ASP A 37 -3.45 7.64 11.98
N TYR A 38 -2.78 6.48 11.93
CA TYR A 38 -2.79 5.58 10.79
C TYR A 38 -3.06 4.15 11.22
N VAL A 39 -3.60 3.37 10.31
CA VAL A 39 -3.74 1.92 10.48
C VAL A 39 -3.16 1.21 9.26
N TYR A 40 -2.53 0.07 9.48
CA TYR A 40 -1.94 -0.76 8.44
C TYR A 40 -2.66 -2.10 8.40
N LEU A 41 -3.18 -2.46 7.24
CA LEU A 41 -3.93 -3.71 7.04
C LEU A 41 -3.38 -4.46 5.83
N CYS A 42 -3.61 -5.77 5.78
CA CYS A 42 -3.30 -6.59 4.62
C CYS A 42 -4.56 -6.83 3.80
N PHE A 43 -4.41 -6.78 2.48
CA PHE A 43 -5.46 -7.17 1.54
C PHE A 43 -4.92 -8.27 0.64
N ASP A 44 -5.68 -9.37 0.53
CA ASP A 44 -5.31 -10.48 -0.34
C ASP A 44 -5.65 -10.10 -1.79
N VAL A 45 -4.64 -9.68 -2.52
CA VAL A 45 -4.77 -9.13 -3.87
C VAL A 45 -3.73 -9.83 -4.76
N ASN A 46 -4.19 -10.43 -5.85
CA ASN A 46 -3.34 -11.03 -6.86
C ASN A 46 -3.26 -10.14 -8.11
N GLU A 47 -2.54 -10.60 -9.14
CA GLU A 47 -2.35 -9.81 -10.36
C GLU A 47 -3.66 -9.51 -11.09
N GLU A 48 -4.63 -10.43 -11.02
CA GLU A 48 -5.93 -10.23 -11.68
C GLU A 48 -6.78 -9.18 -10.99
N THR A 49 -6.73 -9.13 -9.65
CA THR A 49 -7.55 -8.22 -8.86
C THR A 49 -6.84 -6.89 -8.55
N LEU A 50 -5.55 -6.81 -8.82
CA LEU A 50 -4.75 -5.63 -8.48
C LEU A 50 -5.28 -4.34 -9.11
N PRO A 51 -5.65 -4.28 -10.41
CA PRO A 51 -6.14 -3.03 -10.99
C PRO A 51 -7.38 -2.49 -10.29
N ALA A 52 -8.35 -3.36 -9.99
CA ALA A 52 -9.57 -2.96 -9.28
C ALA A 52 -9.28 -2.54 -7.84
N ALA A 53 -8.37 -3.26 -7.16
CA ALA A 53 -7.99 -2.95 -5.80
C ALA A 53 -7.32 -1.57 -5.72
N VAL A 54 -6.36 -1.29 -6.60
CA VAL A 54 -5.66 0.00 -6.63
C VAL A 54 -6.63 1.15 -6.91
N ALA A 55 -7.50 1.00 -7.90
CA ALA A 55 -8.49 2.01 -8.23
C ALA A 55 -9.43 2.29 -7.06
N GLY A 56 -9.93 1.24 -6.41
CA GLY A 56 -10.85 1.36 -5.28
C GLY A 56 -10.18 1.98 -4.06
N LEU A 57 -8.97 1.55 -3.71
CA LEU A 57 -8.24 2.10 -2.58
C LEU A 57 -7.86 3.56 -2.80
N LYS A 58 -7.47 3.91 -4.02
CA LYS A 58 -7.19 5.31 -4.39
C LYS A 58 -8.43 6.17 -4.20
N THR A 59 -9.58 5.71 -4.67
CA THR A 59 -10.86 6.40 -4.51
C THR A 59 -11.22 6.57 -3.03
N CYS A 60 -10.91 5.57 -2.20
CA CYS A 60 -11.16 5.61 -0.76
C CYS A 60 -10.14 6.44 0.02
N GLY A 61 -9.14 7.00 -0.65
CA GLY A 61 -8.17 7.89 -0.01
C GLY A 61 -7.04 7.19 0.74
N ILE A 62 -6.65 5.98 0.31
CA ILE A 62 -5.49 5.31 0.91
C ILE A 62 -4.26 6.20 0.84
N ARG A 63 -3.46 6.22 1.91
CA ARG A 63 -2.28 7.09 2.01
C ARG A 63 -1.05 6.48 1.35
N GLY A 64 -0.97 5.17 1.33
CA GLY A 64 0.11 4.47 0.69
C GLY A 64 -0.05 2.97 0.87
N PHE A 65 0.71 2.20 0.10
CA PHE A 65 0.67 0.76 0.23
C PHE A 65 2.01 0.15 -0.18
N ASN A 66 2.29 -1.00 0.42
CA ASN A 66 3.40 -1.85 0.05
C ASN A 66 2.88 -3.00 -0.81
N LEU A 67 3.76 -3.58 -1.59
CA LEU A 67 3.44 -4.68 -2.46
C LEU A 67 4.32 -5.87 -2.12
N THR A 68 3.72 -7.06 -2.12
CA THR A 68 4.46 -8.30 -2.07
C THR A 68 4.03 -9.17 -3.25
N MET A 69 4.65 -10.34 -3.40
CA MET A 69 4.35 -11.22 -4.53
C MET A 69 2.84 -11.51 -4.59
N PRO A 70 2.28 -11.58 -5.78
CA PRO A 70 2.91 -11.46 -7.09
C PRO A 70 2.85 -10.06 -7.72
N ASN A 71 2.55 -9.04 -6.95
CA ASN A 71 2.07 -7.74 -7.45
C ASN A 71 3.17 -6.73 -7.79
N LYS A 72 4.42 -6.97 -7.38
CA LYS A 72 5.49 -5.98 -7.51
C LYS A 72 5.76 -5.52 -8.94
N ASN A 73 5.65 -6.44 -9.91
CA ASN A 73 5.88 -6.11 -11.31
C ASN A 73 4.63 -5.56 -11.98
N LYS A 74 3.48 -6.12 -11.65
CA LYS A 74 2.19 -5.73 -12.25
C LYS A 74 1.82 -4.29 -11.95
N ILE A 75 2.13 -3.81 -10.75
CA ILE A 75 1.77 -2.46 -10.33
C ILE A 75 2.39 -1.37 -11.22
N VAL A 76 3.52 -1.65 -11.87
CA VAL A 76 4.21 -0.70 -12.75
C VAL A 76 3.26 -0.14 -13.82
N GLU A 77 2.37 -0.97 -14.33
CA GLU A 77 1.40 -0.58 -15.36
C GLU A 77 0.32 0.38 -14.84
N LEU A 78 0.16 0.46 -13.51
CA LEU A 78 -0.93 1.20 -12.87
C LEU A 78 -0.47 2.51 -12.22
N LEU A 79 0.82 2.81 -12.26
CA LEU A 79 1.38 3.96 -11.56
C LEU A 79 1.37 5.20 -12.43
N ASP A 80 1.09 6.34 -11.80
CA ASP A 80 1.17 7.65 -12.46
C ASP A 80 2.62 8.12 -12.58
N GLU A 81 3.50 7.67 -11.66
CA GLU A 81 4.89 8.10 -11.61
C GLU A 81 5.78 6.99 -11.05
N LEU A 82 6.94 6.77 -11.67
CA LEU A 82 7.95 5.81 -11.24
C LEU A 82 9.26 6.50 -10.89
N SER A 83 9.94 6.00 -9.86
CA SER A 83 11.33 6.37 -9.62
C SER A 83 12.22 5.81 -10.74
N PRO A 84 13.43 6.41 -11.01
CA PRO A 84 14.32 5.87 -12.01
C PRO A 84 14.72 4.41 -11.76
N GLU A 85 14.94 4.05 -10.51
CA GLU A 85 15.27 2.67 -10.12
C GLU A 85 14.13 1.71 -10.44
N ALA A 86 12.90 2.10 -10.14
CA ALA A 86 11.74 1.27 -10.44
C ALA A 86 11.54 1.09 -11.94
N GLN A 87 11.83 2.11 -12.75
CA GLN A 87 11.77 2.00 -14.21
C GLN A 87 12.76 0.99 -14.74
N LEU A 88 13.98 0.98 -14.19
CA LEU A 88 15.03 0.04 -14.62
C LEU A 88 14.73 -1.40 -14.21
N ILE A 89 14.21 -1.58 -12.99
CA ILE A 89 13.93 -2.90 -12.44
C ILE A 89 12.60 -3.45 -12.96
N GLY A 90 11.65 -2.56 -13.23
CA GLY A 90 10.29 -2.95 -13.61
C GLY A 90 9.48 -3.51 -12.46
N ALA A 91 9.83 -3.13 -11.22
CA ALA A 91 9.17 -3.61 -10.02
C ALA A 91 9.06 -2.49 -8.99
N VAL A 92 7.98 -2.52 -8.21
CA VAL A 92 7.71 -1.54 -7.17
C VAL A 92 7.20 -2.26 -5.93
N ASN A 93 7.69 -1.87 -4.74
CA ASN A 93 7.19 -2.45 -3.50
C ASN A 93 6.53 -1.44 -2.56
N THR A 94 6.67 -0.16 -2.82
CA THR A 94 6.07 0.89 -1.98
C THR A 94 5.47 1.98 -2.86
N VAL A 95 4.21 2.31 -2.63
CA VAL A 95 3.48 3.32 -3.40
C VAL A 95 2.82 4.29 -2.42
N PRO A 96 3.41 5.46 -2.16
CA PRO A 96 2.69 6.51 -1.46
C PRO A 96 1.65 7.15 -2.38
N VAL A 97 0.56 7.57 -1.79
CA VAL A 97 -0.55 8.20 -2.52
C VAL A 97 -0.67 9.64 -2.05
N SER A 98 -0.61 10.57 -2.98
CA SER A 98 -0.78 11.99 -2.71
C SER A 98 -2.00 12.46 -3.49
N TYR A 99 -3.05 12.86 -2.77
CA TYR A 99 -4.34 13.19 -3.37
C TYR A 99 -4.86 12.01 -4.20
N THR A 100 -4.98 12.18 -5.52
CA THR A 100 -5.38 11.11 -6.44
C THR A 100 -4.24 10.62 -7.30
N HIS A 101 -3.00 11.03 -6.99
CA HIS A 101 -1.82 10.72 -7.79
C HIS A 101 -1.02 9.60 -7.15
N LEU A 102 -0.70 8.55 -7.90
CA LEU A 102 0.11 7.43 -7.44
C LEU A 102 1.57 7.65 -7.82
N ARG A 103 2.46 7.50 -6.84
CA ARG A 103 3.91 7.62 -7.04
C ARG A 103 4.62 6.37 -6.55
N ALA A 104 5.74 6.04 -7.19
CA ALA A 104 6.59 4.93 -6.79
C ALA A 104 7.90 5.42 -6.18
N HIS A 105 8.30 4.74 -5.15
CA HIS A 105 9.61 4.95 -4.50
C HIS A 105 10.39 3.67 -4.43
#